data_9a99feee1309d80ce3f5c288fc7ddf00
#
_entry.id   9a99feee1309d80ce3f5c288fc7ddf00
#
_cell.length_a   1.000
_cell.length_b   1.000
_cell.length_c   1.000
_cell.angle_alpha   90.00
_cell.angle_beta   90.00
_cell.angle_gamma   90.00
#
_symmetry.space_group_name_H-M   'P 1'
#
loop_
_entity.id
_entity.type
_entity.pdbx_description
1 polymer ?
#
loop_
_entity_poly.entity_id
_entity_poly.type
_entity_poly.pdbx_seq_one_letter_code
_entity_poly.pdbx_strand_id
1 'polypeptide(L)'
;MGEIIQIKVEKGGIGKTFIASNLAHLLALLDYKIIILSIDSQNNVYSIFNKVNQRIKGSLKKSILNDEIFKIELRENLDFIPIELYLSPNILKEVPTFLRKLKKNYDYIIIDSLPALKVDNIFLENSDKIIIPAHGDKMTVQGIVSIIKEHREKIHSIIFNKYINTKINREYYEEIKEICKNSSIYISKPIKNNAFIAELIEKGKTIWESKSKKIIETQEIFKDIVRRF
;
A
#
# COMPACT_ATOMS: atom_id res chain seq x y z
N MET A 1 -19.67 2.18 -4.96
CA MET A 1 -18.60 2.49 -5.93
C MET A 1 -17.27 2.27 -5.24
N GLY A 2 -16.35 1.53 -5.84
CA GLY A 2 -15.10 1.14 -5.17
C GLY A 2 -14.25 2.31 -4.70
N GLU A 3 -13.36 2.07 -3.75
CA GLU A 3 -12.49 3.07 -3.12
C GLU A 3 -11.02 2.85 -3.50
N ILE A 4 -10.29 3.94 -3.78
CA ILE A 4 -8.87 3.90 -4.15
C ILE A 4 -8.04 4.31 -2.94
N ILE A 5 -7.15 3.43 -2.51
CA ILE A 5 -6.25 3.64 -1.37
C ILE A 5 -4.80 3.61 -1.87
N GLN A 6 -4.08 4.70 -1.74
CA GLN A 6 -2.67 4.74 -2.10
C GLN A 6 -1.76 4.59 -0.88
N ILE A 7 -0.80 3.69 -0.97
CA ILE A 7 0.26 3.56 0.03
C ILE A 7 1.41 4.49 -0.38
N LYS A 8 1.49 5.66 0.24
CA LYS A 8 2.37 6.77 -0.18
C LYS A 8 3.45 7.04 0.84
N VAL A 9 4.70 7.05 0.41
CA VAL A 9 5.84 7.64 1.13
C VAL A 9 6.99 7.90 0.16
N GLU A 10 7.74 8.95 0.40
CA GLU A 10 8.82 9.39 -0.48
C GLU A 10 10.10 8.56 -0.34
N LYS A 11 10.26 7.83 0.77
CA LYS A 11 11.46 7.04 1.07
C LYS A 11 11.31 5.58 0.65
N GLY A 12 12.37 4.99 0.11
CA GLY A 12 12.45 3.55 -0.18
C GLY A 12 12.63 2.70 1.08
N GLY A 13 12.29 1.41 1.01
CA GLY A 13 12.58 0.42 2.06
C GLY A 13 11.70 0.46 3.32
N ILE A 14 10.73 1.37 3.42
CA ILE A 14 9.85 1.54 4.60
C ILE A 14 8.77 0.44 4.68
N GLY A 15 8.56 -0.32 3.61
CA GLY A 15 7.61 -1.44 3.59
C GLY A 15 6.25 -1.10 2.97
N LYS A 16 6.19 -0.22 1.97
CA LYS A 16 4.97 0.07 1.20
C LYS A 16 4.30 -1.21 0.70
N THR A 17 5.04 -2.01 -0.06
CA THR A 17 4.54 -3.27 -0.63
C THR A 17 4.06 -4.25 0.43
N PHE A 18 4.75 -4.34 1.59
CA PHE A 18 4.30 -5.15 2.71
C PHE A 18 2.94 -4.68 3.24
N ILE A 19 2.77 -3.38 3.44
CA ILE A 19 1.51 -2.80 3.93
C ILE A 19 0.42 -2.98 2.87
N ALA A 20 0.68 -2.63 1.61
CA ALA A 20 -0.26 -2.80 0.50
C ALA A 20 -0.76 -4.25 0.39
N SER A 21 0.15 -5.21 0.38
CA SER A 21 -0.17 -6.63 0.20
C SER A 21 -0.96 -7.20 1.37
N ASN A 22 -0.59 -6.86 2.62
CA ASN A 22 -1.29 -7.40 3.78
C ASN A 22 -2.64 -6.72 4.01
N LEU A 23 -2.78 -5.43 3.70
CA LEU A 23 -4.05 -4.73 3.71
C LEU A 23 -5.01 -5.33 2.67
N ALA A 24 -4.55 -5.47 1.43
CA ALA A 24 -5.32 -6.04 0.33
C ALA A 24 -5.78 -7.47 0.63
N HIS A 25 -4.90 -8.31 1.17
CA HIS A 25 -5.26 -9.67 1.51
C HIS A 25 -6.25 -9.75 2.67
N LEU A 26 -6.14 -8.88 3.69
CA LEU A 26 -7.15 -8.82 4.75
C LEU A 26 -8.53 -8.47 4.18
N LEU A 27 -8.60 -7.45 3.34
CA LEU A 27 -9.87 -7.04 2.72
C LEU A 27 -10.47 -8.17 1.85
N ALA A 28 -9.63 -8.89 1.11
CA ALA A 28 -10.07 -10.05 0.32
C ALA A 28 -10.61 -11.19 1.22
N LEU A 29 -9.99 -11.44 2.38
CA LEU A 29 -10.48 -12.40 3.39
C LEU A 29 -11.80 -11.96 4.06
N LEU A 30 -12.18 -10.71 3.92
CA LEU A 30 -13.47 -10.15 4.33
C LEU A 30 -14.47 -10.11 3.16
N ASP A 31 -14.24 -10.90 2.11
CA ASP A 31 -15.08 -11.06 0.93
C ASP A 31 -15.21 -9.83 0.02
N TYR A 32 -14.36 -8.81 0.19
CA TYR A 32 -14.29 -7.70 -0.76
C TYR A 32 -13.48 -8.08 -2.01
N LYS A 33 -13.88 -7.58 -3.17
CA LYS A 33 -13.13 -7.70 -4.43
C LYS A 33 -12.02 -6.67 -4.49
N ILE A 34 -10.79 -7.12 -4.45
CA ILE A 34 -9.60 -6.26 -4.33
C ILE A 34 -8.71 -6.37 -5.56
N ILE A 35 -8.15 -5.24 -5.97
CA ILE A 35 -7.06 -5.23 -6.94
C ILE A 35 -5.89 -4.39 -6.42
N ILE A 36 -4.68 -4.94 -6.52
CA ILE A 36 -3.44 -4.18 -6.30
C ILE A 36 -2.92 -3.67 -7.64
N LEU A 37 -2.57 -2.40 -7.72
CA LEU A 37 -1.82 -1.81 -8.83
C LEU A 37 -0.41 -1.52 -8.35
N SER A 38 0.61 -2.09 -8.99
CA SER A 38 1.98 -1.63 -8.78
C SER A 38 2.30 -0.51 -9.76
N ILE A 39 2.85 0.58 -9.25
CA ILE A 39 3.50 1.62 -10.06
C ILE A 39 5.02 1.61 -9.86
N ASP A 40 5.53 0.62 -9.11
CA ASP A 40 6.95 0.29 -8.97
C ASP A 40 7.30 -0.86 -9.91
N SER A 41 8.25 -0.62 -10.84
CA SER A 41 8.70 -1.61 -11.83
C SER A 41 9.36 -2.85 -11.21
N GLN A 42 9.75 -2.79 -9.95
CA GLN A 42 10.25 -3.96 -9.22
C GLN A 42 9.15 -5.00 -8.95
N ASN A 43 7.87 -4.58 -8.98
CA ASN A 43 6.72 -5.46 -8.78
C ASN A 43 6.89 -6.43 -7.59
N ASN A 44 7.41 -5.93 -6.46
CA ASN A 44 7.72 -6.73 -5.26
C ASN A 44 6.50 -7.48 -4.69
N VAL A 45 5.28 -7.12 -5.09
CA VAL A 45 4.05 -7.86 -4.80
C VAL A 45 4.16 -9.33 -5.23
N TYR A 46 4.82 -9.62 -6.36
CA TYR A 46 5.04 -11.00 -6.80
C TYR A 46 5.76 -11.86 -5.78
N SER A 47 6.81 -11.30 -5.16
CA SER A 47 7.59 -12.01 -4.14
C SER A 47 6.72 -12.35 -2.93
N ILE A 48 5.91 -11.39 -2.45
CA ILE A 48 5.05 -11.59 -1.28
C ILE A 48 4.00 -12.70 -1.50
N PHE A 49 3.56 -12.91 -2.74
CA PHE A 49 2.55 -13.92 -3.07
C PHE A 49 3.09 -15.14 -3.81
N ASN A 50 4.42 -15.27 -3.93
CA ASN A 50 5.10 -16.36 -4.65
C ASN A 50 4.61 -16.52 -6.11
N LYS A 51 4.50 -15.41 -6.83
CA LYS A 51 4.04 -15.37 -8.23
C LYS A 51 5.15 -14.99 -9.23
N VAL A 52 6.43 -15.00 -8.79
CA VAL A 52 7.60 -14.53 -9.56
C VAL A 52 7.74 -15.25 -10.91
N ASN A 53 7.37 -16.52 -10.99
CA ASN A 53 7.49 -17.33 -12.21
C ASN A 53 6.27 -17.25 -13.15
N GLN A 54 5.26 -16.46 -12.83
CA GLN A 54 4.12 -16.27 -13.72
C GLN A 54 4.52 -15.36 -14.90
N ARG A 55 4.34 -15.86 -16.12
CA ARG A 55 4.50 -15.02 -17.31
C ARG A 55 3.41 -13.96 -17.33
N ILE A 56 3.83 -12.72 -17.32
CA ILE A 56 2.93 -11.57 -17.42
C ILE A 56 2.41 -11.49 -18.86
N LYS A 57 1.13 -11.82 -19.06
CA LYS A 57 0.47 -11.66 -20.38
C LYS A 57 0.01 -10.23 -20.64
N GLY A 58 0.04 -9.36 -19.63
CA GLY A 58 -0.41 -7.99 -19.69
C GLY A 58 0.15 -7.15 -18.55
N SER A 59 -0.10 -5.86 -18.60
CA SER A 59 0.45 -4.88 -17.66
C SER A 59 -0.51 -3.74 -17.44
N LEU A 60 -0.17 -2.86 -16.50
CA LEU A 60 -0.89 -1.62 -16.26
C LEU A 60 -1.03 -0.79 -17.54
N LYS A 61 0.04 -0.67 -18.35
CA LYS A 61 0.00 0.02 -19.64
C LYS A 61 -1.06 -0.58 -20.59
N LYS A 62 -1.05 -1.92 -20.74
CA LYS A 62 -2.02 -2.59 -21.62
C LYS A 62 -3.45 -2.44 -21.11
N SER A 63 -3.66 -2.54 -19.78
CA SER A 63 -4.97 -2.38 -19.17
C SER A 63 -5.52 -0.95 -19.32
N ILE A 64 -4.64 0.07 -19.33
CA ILE A 64 -5.05 1.46 -19.56
C ILE A 64 -5.45 1.69 -21.02
N LEU A 65 -4.70 1.11 -21.97
CA LEU A 65 -4.89 1.35 -23.42
C LEU A 65 -5.99 0.51 -24.06
N ASN A 66 -6.32 -0.63 -23.45
CA ASN A 66 -7.35 -1.55 -23.98
C ASN A 66 -8.57 -1.53 -23.08
N ASP A 67 -9.69 -2.03 -23.63
CA ASP A 67 -10.92 -2.16 -22.83
C ASP A 67 -10.95 -3.45 -21.97
N GLU A 68 -9.80 -4.07 -21.77
CA GLU A 68 -9.60 -5.30 -20.99
C GLU A 68 -8.71 -5.03 -19.79
N ILE A 69 -9.00 -5.65 -18.63
CA ILE A 69 -8.18 -5.59 -17.44
C ILE A 69 -7.24 -6.79 -17.43
N PHE A 70 -5.96 -6.57 -17.73
CA PHE A 70 -4.91 -7.60 -17.69
C PHE A 70 -4.43 -7.77 -16.26
N LYS A 71 -4.92 -8.78 -15.58
CA LYS A 71 -4.68 -9.04 -14.16
C LYS A 71 -4.15 -10.43 -13.90
N ILE A 72 -3.57 -10.61 -12.73
CA ILE A 72 -3.10 -11.88 -12.19
C ILE A 72 -3.84 -12.10 -10.88
N GLU A 73 -4.45 -13.25 -10.71
CA GLU A 73 -5.04 -13.66 -9.44
C GLU A 73 -3.92 -14.04 -8.45
N LEU A 74 -3.83 -13.33 -7.33
CA LEU A 74 -2.88 -13.62 -6.25
C LEU A 74 -3.47 -14.61 -5.25
N ARG A 75 -4.71 -14.36 -4.82
CA ARG A 75 -5.53 -15.18 -3.93
C ARG A 75 -7.00 -14.99 -4.32
N GLU A 76 -7.89 -15.75 -3.72
CA GLU A 76 -9.34 -15.54 -3.86
C GLU A 76 -9.71 -14.09 -3.55
N ASN A 77 -10.53 -13.47 -4.38
CA ASN A 77 -10.93 -12.06 -4.34
C ASN A 77 -9.79 -11.04 -4.41
N LEU A 78 -8.56 -11.45 -4.74
CA LEU A 78 -7.39 -10.58 -4.78
C LEU A 78 -6.65 -10.67 -6.11
N ASP A 79 -6.79 -9.64 -6.90
CA ASP A 79 -6.12 -9.49 -8.20
C ASP A 79 -4.92 -8.52 -8.12
N PHE A 80 -4.06 -8.60 -9.11
CA PHE A 80 -2.88 -7.74 -9.24
C PHE A 80 -2.64 -7.32 -10.70
N ILE A 81 -2.36 -6.05 -10.92
CA ILE A 81 -1.85 -5.53 -12.19
C ILE A 81 -0.42 -5.04 -11.99
N PRO A 82 0.57 -5.71 -12.58
CA PRO A 82 1.95 -5.26 -12.55
C PRO A 82 2.19 -4.12 -13.53
N ILE A 83 3.22 -3.32 -13.28
CA ILE A 83 3.78 -2.41 -14.27
C ILE A 83 4.97 -3.08 -14.96
N GLU A 84 5.03 -3.04 -16.30
CA GLU A 84 6.18 -3.60 -17.04
C GLU A 84 7.32 -2.59 -17.13
N LEU A 85 6.99 -1.37 -17.51
CA LEU A 85 7.93 -0.30 -17.76
C LEU A 85 7.28 1.06 -17.49
N TYR A 86 8.00 2.11 -17.80
CA TYR A 86 7.58 3.50 -17.68
C TYR A 86 6.26 3.79 -18.42
N LEU A 87 5.36 4.54 -17.78
CA LEU A 87 4.15 5.08 -18.39
C LEU A 87 4.47 6.42 -19.06
N SER A 88 4.26 6.51 -20.37
CA SER A 88 4.45 7.77 -21.10
C SER A 88 3.41 8.83 -20.69
N PRO A 89 3.69 10.14 -20.89
CA PRO A 89 2.74 11.22 -20.58
C PRO A 89 1.36 11.03 -21.22
N ASN A 90 1.28 10.46 -22.41
CA ASN A 90 0.01 10.20 -23.09
C ASN A 90 -0.80 9.11 -22.38
N ILE A 91 -0.15 8.06 -21.88
CA ILE A 91 -0.82 7.01 -21.12
C ILE A 91 -1.27 7.54 -19.76
N LEU A 92 -0.49 8.41 -19.12
CA LEU A 92 -0.83 9.00 -17.84
C LEU A 92 -2.13 9.81 -17.89
N LYS A 93 -2.47 10.44 -19.02
CA LYS A 93 -3.75 11.15 -19.21
C LYS A 93 -4.97 10.24 -19.12
N GLU A 94 -4.81 8.96 -19.44
CA GLU A 94 -5.90 7.96 -19.41
C GLU A 94 -6.08 7.29 -18.03
N VAL A 95 -5.13 7.48 -17.10
CA VAL A 95 -5.18 6.89 -15.76
C VAL A 95 -6.49 7.22 -15.02
N PRO A 96 -6.99 8.47 -14.98
CA PRO A 96 -8.24 8.77 -14.28
C PRO A 96 -9.44 8.00 -14.82
N THR A 97 -9.52 7.82 -16.15
CA THR A 97 -10.59 7.04 -16.80
C THR A 97 -10.47 5.56 -16.45
N PHE A 98 -9.25 5.02 -16.49
CA PHE A 98 -8.97 3.65 -16.10
C PHE A 98 -9.31 3.37 -14.62
N LEU A 99 -8.93 4.26 -13.71
CA LEU A 99 -9.26 4.13 -12.29
C LEU A 99 -10.78 4.16 -12.04
N ARG A 100 -11.54 5.02 -12.74
CA ARG A 100 -13.02 5.01 -12.70
C ARG A 100 -13.61 3.68 -13.18
N LYS A 101 -13.00 3.05 -14.19
CA LYS A 101 -13.41 1.71 -14.66
C LYS A 101 -13.15 0.66 -13.58
N LEU A 102 -12.00 0.69 -12.91
CA LEU A 102 -11.70 -0.24 -11.81
C LEU A 102 -12.68 -0.08 -10.64
N LYS A 103 -13.05 1.15 -10.27
CA LYS A 103 -14.04 1.42 -9.20
C LYS A 103 -15.44 0.82 -9.47
N LYS A 104 -15.76 0.43 -10.69
CA LYS A 104 -17.01 -0.28 -11.02
C LYS A 104 -16.91 -1.80 -10.80
N ASN A 105 -15.71 -2.36 -10.78
CA ASN A 105 -15.47 -3.80 -10.77
C ASN A 105 -14.88 -4.31 -9.45
N TYR A 106 -14.30 -3.42 -8.63
CA TYR A 106 -13.62 -3.75 -7.38
C TYR A 106 -14.12 -2.86 -6.25
N ASP A 107 -14.19 -3.43 -5.05
CA ASP A 107 -14.56 -2.70 -3.84
C ASP A 107 -13.41 -1.81 -3.36
N TYR A 108 -12.16 -2.30 -3.47
CA TYR A 108 -10.96 -1.53 -3.16
C TYR A 108 -9.88 -1.70 -4.23
N ILE A 109 -9.25 -0.59 -4.59
CA ILE A 109 -8.09 -0.52 -5.45
C ILE A 109 -6.91 -0.04 -4.60
N ILE A 110 -5.93 -0.91 -4.35
CA ILE A 110 -4.75 -0.59 -3.54
C ILE A 110 -3.60 -0.24 -4.48
N ILE A 111 -3.04 0.97 -4.35
CA ILE A 111 -1.91 1.41 -5.17
C ILE A 111 -0.61 1.28 -4.36
N ASP A 112 0.25 0.36 -4.79
CA ASP A 112 1.62 0.23 -4.26
C ASP A 112 2.53 1.21 -5.00
N SER A 113 2.82 2.34 -4.35
CA SER A 113 3.46 3.50 -4.97
C SER A 113 4.98 3.38 -5.09
N LEU A 114 5.54 4.13 -6.04
CA LEU A 114 6.97 4.36 -6.18
C LEU A 114 7.34 5.73 -5.58
N PRO A 115 8.50 5.92 -4.94
CA PRO A 115 8.97 7.24 -4.54
C PRO A 115 9.45 8.09 -5.73
N ALA A 116 8.63 8.23 -6.80
CA ALA A 116 8.96 8.98 -8.01
C ALA A 116 7.84 9.95 -8.39
N LEU A 117 8.16 11.24 -8.39
CA LEU A 117 7.24 12.35 -8.27
C LEU A 117 6.13 12.47 -9.33
N LYS A 118 6.39 12.25 -10.64
CA LYS A 118 5.38 12.61 -11.67
C LYS A 118 4.29 11.55 -11.89
N VAL A 119 4.65 10.28 -11.93
CA VAL A 119 3.69 9.17 -12.13
C VAL A 119 2.83 9.03 -10.89
N ASP A 120 3.47 9.05 -9.73
CA ASP A 120 2.82 8.87 -8.44
C ASP A 120 1.74 9.95 -8.15
N ASN A 121 1.99 11.21 -8.54
CA ASN A 121 1.05 12.31 -8.31
C ASN A 121 -0.30 12.11 -9.02
N ILE A 122 -0.32 11.60 -10.25
CA ILE A 122 -1.57 11.34 -10.97
C ILE A 122 -2.43 10.29 -10.24
N PHE A 123 -1.79 9.24 -9.73
CA PHE A 123 -2.50 8.25 -8.91
C PHE A 123 -2.96 8.85 -7.59
N LEU A 124 -2.13 9.69 -6.96
CA LEU A 124 -2.43 10.35 -5.70
C LEU A 124 -3.62 11.31 -5.80
N GLU A 125 -3.67 12.12 -6.86
CA GLU A 125 -4.79 13.03 -7.12
C GLU A 125 -6.11 12.29 -7.27
N ASN A 126 -6.09 11.07 -7.84
CA ASN A 126 -7.27 10.23 -8.06
C ASN A 126 -7.54 9.24 -6.92
N SER A 127 -6.74 9.24 -5.86
CA SER A 127 -6.97 8.39 -4.69
C SER A 127 -7.98 9.03 -3.74
N ASP A 128 -8.84 8.18 -3.16
CA ASP A 128 -9.81 8.59 -2.16
C ASP A 128 -9.16 8.67 -0.77
N LYS A 129 -8.25 7.73 -0.47
CA LYS A 129 -7.51 7.66 0.81
C LYS A 129 -6.02 7.45 0.60
N ILE A 130 -5.24 7.94 1.54
CA ILE A 130 -3.79 7.75 1.63
C ILE A 130 -3.46 7.05 2.92
N ILE A 131 -2.63 6.01 2.84
CA ILE A 131 -1.99 5.38 3.99
C ILE A 131 -0.49 5.64 3.90
N ILE A 132 0.08 6.19 4.97
CA ILE A 132 1.49 6.58 4.99
C ILE A 132 2.29 5.61 5.87
N PRO A 133 3.15 4.76 5.30
CA PRO A 133 4.15 4.04 6.05
C PRO A 133 5.15 4.99 6.69
N ALA A 134 5.45 4.80 7.97
CA ALA A 134 6.39 5.61 8.73
C ALA A 134 7.55 4.78 9.27
N HIS A 135 8.69 5.43 9.45
CA HIS A 135 9.86 4.90 10.14
C HIS A 135 10.35 5.92 11.15
N GLY A 136 11.02 5.47 12.21
CA GLY A 136 11.53 6.38 13.25
C GLY A 136 12.82 7.08 12.83
N ASP A 137 12.77 7.92 11.81
CA ASP A 137 13.89 8.74 11.37
C ASP A 137 13.42 10.12 10.83
N LYS A 138 14.33 11.11 10.89
CA LYS A 138 14.07 12.50 10.52
C LYS A 138 13.55 12.68 9.10
N MET A 139 14.11 11.96 8.12
CA MET A 139 13.68 12.12 6.72
C MET A 139 12.25 11.64 6.50
N THR A 140 11.87 10.55 7.16
CA THR A 140 10.50 10.04 7.10
C THR A 140 9.51 11.02 7.70
N VAL A 141 9.83 11.62 8.87
CA VAL A 141 8.95 12.62 9.51
C VAL A 141 8.78 13.85 8.62
N GLN A 142 9.86 14.36 8.02
CA GLN A 142 9.80 15.49 7.09
C GLN A 142 8.92 15.18 5.87
N GLY A 143 9.06 13.99 5.27
CA GLY A 143 8.21 13.55 4.16
C GLY A 143 6.73 13.44 4.56
N ILE A 144 6.43 12.91 5.76
CA ILE A 144 5.07 12.85 6.29
C ILE A 144 4.48 14.26 6.45
N VAL A 145 5.23 15.19 7.02
CA VAL A 145 4.79 16.59 7.17
C VAL A 145 4.48 17.25 5.81
N SER A 146 5.29 16.95 4.78
CA SER A 146 5.02 17.44 3.41
C SER A 146 3.68 16.88 2.89
N ILE A 147 3.46 15.57 2.99
CA ILE A 147 2.21 14.94 2.54
C ILE A 147 1.00 15.47 3.33
N ILE A 148 1.15 15.70 4.64
CA ILE A 148 0.07 16.26 5.47
C ILE A 148 -0.29 17.68 5.02
N LYS A 149 0.68 18.51 4.65
CA LYS A 149 0.43 19.89 4.19
C LYS A 149 -0.37 19.92 2.88
N GLU A 150 -0.14 18.97 1.99
CA GLU A 150 -0.71 18.94 0.64
C GLU A 150 -2.02 18.14 0.54
N HIS A 151 -2.19 17.08 1.37
CA HIS A 151 -3.25 16.09 1.18
C HIS A 151 -3.93 15.67 2.50
N ARG A 152 -3.97 16.53 3.50
CA ARG A 152 -4.44 16.21 4.87
C ARG A 152 -5.80 15.51 4.89
N GLU A 153 -6.73 15.96 4.07
CA GLU A 153 -8.11 15.47 4.01
C GLU A 153 -8.21 14.03 3.46
N LYS A 154 -7.22 13.59 2.69
CA LYS A 154 -7.16 12.23 2.14
C LYS A 154 -6.42 11.25 3.04
N ILE A 155 -5.64 11.73 4.01
CA ILE A 155 -4.83 10.84 4.85
C ILE A 155 -5.73 10.10 5.83
N HIS A 156 -5.86 8.79 5.60
CA HIS A 156 -6.60 7.91 6.49
C HIS A 156 -5.77 7.51 7.71
N SER A 157 -4.53 7.04 7.48
CA SER A 157 -3.69 6.55 8.57
C SER A 157 -2.19 6.67 8.31
N ILE A 158 -1.42 6.74 9.39
CA ILE A 158 0.04 6.62 9.40
C ILE A 158 0.41 5.34 10.14
N ILE A 159 1.19 4.46 9.51
CA ILE A 159 1.55 3.15 10.02
C ILE A 159 3.05 3.10 10.29
N PHE A 160 3.45 3.13 11.55
CA PHE A 160 4.84 2.88 11.93
C PHE A 160 5.21 1.43 11.66
N ASN A 161 6.17 1.22 10.77
CA ASN A 161 6.63 -0.11 10.37
C ASN A 161 8.11 -0.33 10.74
N LYS A 162 8.48 -1.60 10.92
CA LYS A 162 9.85 -2.00 11.35
C LYS A 162 10.32 -1.28 12.63
N TYR A 163 9.40 -1.04 13.53
CA TYR A 163 9.67 -0.30 14.76
C TYR A 163 10.61 -1.08 15.69
N ILE A 164 11.63 -0.39 16.18
CA ILE A 164 12.56 -0.88 17.21
C ILE A 164 12.37 0.02 18.42
N ASN A 165 12.22 -0.55 19.61
CA ASN A 165 11.97 0.20 20.83
C ASN A 165 13.25 0.92 21.34
N THR A 166 13.74 1.89 20.57
CA THR A 166 14.83 2.79 20.94
C THR A 166 14.26 4.15 21.38
N LYS A 167 15.07 4.95 22.08
CA LYS A 167 14.69 6.31 22.48
C LYS A 167 14.29 7.14 21.24
N ILE A 168 15.10 7.10 20.18
CA ILE A 168 14.87 7.85 18.94
C ILE A 168 13.56 7.44 18.26
N ASN A 169 13.27 6.14 18.14
CA ASN A 169 12.01 5.69 17.52
C ASN A 169 10.78 6.12 18.34
N ARG A 170 10.90 6.12 19.68
CA ARG A 170 9.81 6.62 20.54
C ARG A 170 9.59 8.11 20.35
N GLU A 171 10.65 8.92 20.31
CA GLU A 171 10.56 10.36 20.10
C GLU A 171 9.86 10.70 18.77
N TYR A 172 10.27 10.08 17.66
CA TYR A 172 9.61 10.30 16.36
C TYR A 172 8.16 9.79 16.32
N TYR A 173 7.85 8.70 16.99
CA TYR A 173 6.49 8.21 17.08
C TYR A 173 5.59 9.20 17.84
N GLU A 174 6.03 9.73 18.96
CA GLU A 174 5.28 10.73 19.74
C GLU A 174 5.22 12.08 18.99
N GLU A 175 6.29 12.48 18.27
CA GLU A 175 6.28 13.69 17.43
C GLU A 175 5.16 13.63 16.36
N ILE A 176 5.04 12.51 15.64
CA ILE A 176 3.98 12.35 14.63
C ILE A 176 2.59 12.32 15.29
N LYS A 177 2.44 11.70 16.45
CA LYS A 177 1.18 11.74 17.21
C LYS A 177 0.79 13.16 17.57
N GLU A 178 1.74 13.97 18.02
CA GLU A 178 1.48 15.36 18.37
C GLU A 178 1.13 16.21 17.13
N ILE A 179 1.81 16.02 16.01
CA ILE A 179 1.50 16.68 14.72
C ILE A 179 0.06 16.36 14.28
N CYS A 180 -0.40 15.14 14.51
CA CYS A 180 -1.73 14.67 14.08
C CYS A 180 -2.82 14.80 15.15
N LYS A 181 -2.52 15.28 16.34
CA LYS A 181 -3.41 15.28 17.52
C LYS A 181 -4.78 15.92 17.27
N ASN A 182 -4.82 17.00 16.48
CA ASN A 182 -6.04 17.72 16.14
C ASN A 182 -6.52 17.41 14.70
N SER A 183 -6.39 16.15 14.28
CA SER A 183 -6.80 15.68 12.95
C SER A 183 -7.59 14.37 13.06
N SER A 184 -8.27 14.01 11.98
CA SER A 184 -8.90 12.69 11.81
C SER A 184 -7.92 11.58 11.45
N ILE A 185 -6.63 11.89 11.29
CA ILE A 185 -5.61 10.93 10.85
C ILE A 185 -5.37 9.90 11.95
N TYR A 186 -5.59 8.63 11.62
CA TYR A 186 -5.33 7.54 12.56
C TYR A 186 -3.84 7.19 12.61
N ILE A 187 -3.25 7.21 13.79
CA ILE A 187 -1.88 6.73 14.02
C ILE A 187 -1.94 5.33 14.60
N SER A 188 -1.47 4.34 13.85
CA SER A 188 -1.49 2.94 14.30
C SER A 188 -0.53 2.70 15.47
N LYS A 189 -0.77 1.64 16.24
CA LYS A 189 0.30 1.06 17.05
C LYS A 189 1.45 0.67 16.14
N PRO A 190 2.73 0.76 16.61
CA PRO A 190 3.87 0.42 15.78
C PRO A 190 3.93 -1.08 15.44
N ILE A 191 4.14 -1.41 14.18
CA ILE A 191 4.49 -2.75 13.74
C ILE A 191 5.96 -2.98 14.05
N LYS A 192 6.24 -3.85 15.02
CA LYS A 192 7.60 -4.17 15.47
C LYS A 192 8.40 -4.83 14.34
N ASN A 193 9.70 -4.53 14.29
CA ASN A 193 10.62 -5.27 13.44
C ASN A 193 10.64 -6.74 13.86
N ASN A 194 10.30 -7.63 12.94
CA ASN A 194 10.07 -9.05 13.24
C ASN A 194 10.64 -9.93 12.13
N ALA A 195 11.68 -10.69 12.43
CA ALA A 195 12.33 -11.59 11.49
C ALA A 195 11.36 -12.65 10.92
N PHE A 196 10.38 -13.08 11.71
CA PHE A 196 9.39 -14.06 11.24
C PHE A 196 8.52 -13.52 10.08
N ILE A 197 8.27 -12.21 10.04
CA ILE A 197 7.59 -11.59 8.89
C ILE A 197 8.45 -11.71 7.63
N ALA A 198 9.77 -11.48 7.73
CA ALA A 198 10.68 -11.66 6.60
C ALA A 198 10.68 -13.14 6.12
N GLU A 199 10.69 -14.09 7.03
CA GLU A 199 10.59 -15.52 6.68
C GLU A 199 9.27 -15.87 5.96
N LEU A 200 8.15 -15.24 6.32
CA LEU A 200 6.88 -15.43 5.63
C LEU A 200 6.95 -14.90 4.20
N ILE A 201 7.52 -13.72 4.02
CA ILE A 201 7.70 -13.09 2.69
C ILE A 201 8.56 -13.99 1.80
N GLU A 202 9.69 -14.50 2.30
CA GLU A 202 10.56 -15.44 1.57
C GLU A 202 9.82 -16.73 1.15
N LYS A 203 8.84 -17.17 1.95
CA LYS A 203 7.96 -18.30 1.63
C LYS A 203 6.78 -17.93 0.73
N GLY A 204 6.70 -16.71 0.25
CA GLY A 204 5.57 -16.21 -0.56
C GLY A 204 4.24 -16.19 0.20
N LYS A 205 4.27 -15.82 1.48
CA LYS A 205 3.11 -15.79 2.38
C LYS A 205 2.93 -14.42 3.01
N THR A 206 1.69 -14.00 3.08
CA THR A 206 1.31 -12.84 3.90
C THR A 206 1.20 -13.23 5.38
N ILE A 207 1.04 -12.25 6.27
CA ILE A 207 0.82 -12.51 7.70
C ILE A 207 -0.49 -13.27 7.96
N TRP A 208 -1.45 -13.23 7.07
CA TRP A 208 -2.76 -13.91 7.20
C TRP A 208 -2.69 -15.42 6.96
N GLU A 209 -1.63 -15.89 6.30
CA GLU A 209 -1.39 -17.30 5.98
C GLU A 209 -0.59 -18.03 7.05
N SER A 210 -0.46 -17.44 8.24
CA SER A 210 0.20 -18.06 9.40
C SER A 210 -0.64 -17.93 10.66
N LYS A 211 -0.66 -19.00 11.45
CA LYS A 211 -1.30 -19.04 12.78
C LYS A 211 -0.32 -18.80 13.93
N SER A 212 0.91 -18.37 13.63
CA SER A 212 1.94 -18.13 14.64
C SER A 212 1.56 -16.98 15.58
N LYS A 213 1.76 -17.19 16.88
CA LYS A 213 1.58 -16.12 17.89
C LYS A 213 2.49 -14.91 17.66
N LYS A 214 3.62 -15.11 16.92
CA LYS A 214 4.60 -14.04 16.63
C LYS A 214 4.07 -12.89 15.79
N ILE A 215 2.92 -13.05 15.10
CA ILE A 215 2.35 -12.04 14.20
C ILE A 215 0.97 -11.55 14.62
N ILE A 216 0.39 -12.07 15.69
CA ILE A 216 -0.96 -11.69 16.14
C ILE A 216 -1.05 -10.18 16.37
N GLU A 217 -0.06 -9.58 17.05
CA GLU A 217 -0.04 -8.13 17.28
C GLU A 217 -0.07 -7.34 15.95
N THR A 218 0.70 -7.79 14.96
CA THR A 218 0.71 -7.17 13.62
C THR A 218 -0.65 -7.34 12.90
N GLN A 219 -1.25 -8.52 12.99
CA GLN A 219 -2.58 -8.77 12.42
C GLN A 219 -3.64 -7.86 13.05
N GLU A 220 -3.63 -7.67 14.37
CA GLU A 220 -4.59 -6.78 15.04
C GLU A 220 -4.41 -5.32 14.63
N ILE A 221 -3.17 -4.85 14.39
CA ILE A 221 -2.92 -3.50 13.87
C ILE A 221 -3.60 -3.31 12.51
N PHE A 222 -3.48 -4.25 11.57
CA PHE A 222 -4.15 -4.17 10.28
C PHE A 222 -5.67 -4.22 10.41
N LYS A 223 -6.22 -5.07 11.29
CA LYS A 223 -7.66 -5.11 11.57
C LYS A 223 -8.17 -3.77 12.12
N ASP A 224 -7.41 -3.13 13.00
CA ASP A 224 -7.77 -1.81 13.55
C ASP A 224 -7.79 -0.72 12.48
N ILE A 225 -6.92 -0.81 11.46
CA ILE A 225 -6.92 0.11 10.32
C ILE A 225 -8.17 -0.10 9.47
N VAL A 226 -8.48 -1.36 9.13
CA VAL A 226 -9.64 -1.71 8.29
C VAL A 226 -10.97 -1.37 8.95
N ARG A 227 -11.10 -1.53 10.27
CA ARG A 227 -12.32 -1.13 11.01
C ARG A 227 -12.65 0.36 10.91
N ARG A 228 -11.73 1.18 10.40
CA ARG A 228 -11.87 2.64 10.26
C ARG A 228 -12.12 3.07 8.80
N PHE A 229 -12.24 2.13 7.88
CA PHE A 229 -12.64 2.39 6.49
C PHE A 229 -14.15 2.63 6.41
#